data_3d7b053ca0f8bd85f01fcba76dd340db
#
_entry.id   3d7b053ca0f8bd85f01fcba76dd340db
#
_cell.length_a   1.000
_cell.length_b   1.000
_cell.length_c   1.000
_cell.angle_alpha   90.00
_cell.angle_beta   90.00
_cell.angle_gamma   90.00
#
_symmetry.space_group_name_H-M   'P 1'
#
loop_
_entity.id
_entity.type
_entity.pdbx_description
1 polymer ?
#
loop_
_entity_poly.entity_id
_entity_poly.type
_entity_poly.pdbx_seq_one_letter_code
_entity_poly.pdbx_strand_id
1 'polypeptide(L)'
;MTVEPARPAAAFVDLHCHTSASFDSLAAPAAVVRAAAARGLTHLAITDHDRIDGALEGAAVAAREAPGLTVLVGQEIRTQAGDMIGLFLSEPIPPGLAPSDAIAAVRAQGGLVGIAHPFDRFRGSLGKGETPGFEAIAAGVDWIEAWNARLMFGDGNARAAELAMRLGIPGIAVSDAHTTLEVGVAATKLRGDPTTAEGLRSALAGPLELAMGRSSAYVRLLGPAAKLVQRARGRGRVQPPVASR
;
A
#
# COMPACT_ATOMS: atom_id res chain seq x y z
N MET A 1 36.87 -18.53 17.69
CA MET A 1 35.95 -17.35 17.74
C MET A 1 34.89 -17.60 16.69
N THR A 2 33.71 -18.02 17.11
CA THR A 2 32.53 -18.15 16.23
C THR A 2 32.03 -16.73 15.97
N VAL A 3 32.15 -16.26 14.74
CA VAL A 3 31.52 -15.00 14.31
C VAL A 3 30.03 -15.26 14.35
N GLU A 4 29.35 -14.65 15.30
CA GLU A 4 27.89 -14.64 15.35
C GLU A 4 27.40 -14.01 14.03
N PRO A 5 26.51 -14.67 13.26
CA PRO A 5 26.04 -14.11 12.00
C PRO A 5 25.39 -12.74 12.28
N ALA A 6 25.82 -11.71 11.54
CA ALA A 6 25.27 -10.38 11.69
C ALA A 6 23.75 -10.45 11.64
N ARG A 7 23.08 -9.91 12.66
CA ARG A 7 21.60 -9.85 12.68
C ARG A 7 21.14 -9.11 11.42
N PRO A 8 20.20 -9.66 10.66
CA PRO A 8 19.70 -8.97 9.47
C PRO A 8 19.24 -7.57 9.82
N ALA A 9 19.61 -6.62 9.00
CA ALA A 9 19.27 -5.21 9.23
C ALA A 9 17.76 -5.05 9.40
N ALA A 10 17.35 -4.17 10.32
CA ALA A 10 15.93 -3.85 10.48
C ALA A 10 15.53 -2.92 9.34
N ALA A 11 14.46 -3.26 8.63
CA ALA A 11 13.81 -2.37 7.67
C ALA A 11 12.57 -1.73 8.29
N PHE A 12 12.34 -0.46 7.98
CA PHE A 12 11.18 0.31 8.40
C PHE A 12 10.39 0.68 7.15
N VAL A 13 9.24 0.05 6.96
CA VAL A 13 8.51 0.05 5.69
C VAL A 13 7.11 0.64 5.84
N ASP A 14 6.70 1.45 4.85
CA ASP A 14 5.31 1.86 4.66
C ASP A 14 4.86 1.38 3.28
N LEU A 15 3.93 0.42 3.26
CA LEU A 15 3.56 -0.29 2.04
C LEU A 15 2.29 0.25 1.37
N HIS A 16 1.80 1.45 1.76
CA HIS A 16 0.65 2.10 1.14
C HIS A 16 0.76 3.62 1.23
N CYS A 17 0.99 4.26 0.08
CA CYS A 17 1.14 5.71 -0.02
C CYS A 17 0.75 6.21 -1.41
N HIS A 18 0.14 7.40 -1.49
CA HIS A 18 -0.31 8.03 -2.72
C HIS A 18 0.44 9.30 -3.05
N THR A 19 0.58 9.55 -4.34
CA THR A 19 1.18 10.77 -4.90
C THR A 19 0.16 11.56 -5.73
N SER A 20 0.60 12.66 -6.34
CA SER A 20 -0.22 13.45 -7.26
C SER A 20 -0.52 12.75 -8.60
N ALA A 21 -0.02 11.55 -8.83
CA ALA A 21 -0.49 10.67 -9.90
C ALA A 21 -1.88 10.12 -9.56
N SER A 22 -2.19 9.90 -8.29
CA SER A 22 -3.52 9.51 -7.82
C SER A 22 -4.55 10.64 -7.95
N PHE A 23 -5.81 10.27 -8.20
CA PHE A 23 -6.90 11.24 -8.39
C PHE A 23 -7.30 12.00 -7.12
N ASP A 24 -6.81 11.61 -5.96
CA ASP A 24 -7.18 12.12 -4.63
C ASP A 24 -6.00 12.57 -3.76
N SER A 25 -4.82 12.68 -4.33
CA SER A 25 -3.64 13.27 -3.70
C SER A 25 -3.06 14.40 -4.53
N LEU A 26 -2.46 15.40 -3.87
CA LEU A 26 -1.73 16.50 -4.50
C LEU A 26 -0.22 16.46 -4.18
N ALA A 27 0.23 15.48 -3.39
CA ALA A 27 1.60 15.35 -2.95
C ALA A 27 2.50 14.89 -4.12
N ALA A 28 3.38 15.75 -4.61
CA ALA A 28 4.30 15.38 -5.68
C ALA A 28 5.19 14.19 -5.26
N PRO A 29 5.50 13.23 -6.14
CA PRO A 29 6.35 12.07 -5.81
C PRO A 29 7.65 12.44 -5.11
N ALA A 30 8.32 13.49 -5.57
CA ALA A 30 9.56 13.99 -4.94
C ALA A 30 9.33 14.48 -3.49
N ALA A 31 8.20 15.11 -3.20
CA ALA A 31 7.89 15.58 -1.85
C ALA A 31 7.56 14.40 -0.92
N VAL A 32 6.88 13.37 -1.42
CA VAL A 32 6.58 12.13 -0.71
C VAL A 32 7.86 11.38 -0.37
N VAL A 33 8.79 11.22 -1.33
CA VAL A 33 10.11 10.59 -1.12
C VAL A 33 10.90 11.32 -0.03
N ARG A 34 10.99 12.68 -0.11
CA ARG A 34 11.69 13.45 0.92
C ARG A 34 11.04 13.32 2.30
N ALA A 35 9.71 13.29 2.38
CA ALA A 35 9.00 13.08 3.64
C ALA A 35 9.27 11.69 4.24
N ALA A 36 9.30 10.64 3.40
CA ALA A 36 9.62 9.28 3.81
C ALA A 36 11.04 9.16 4.37
N ALA A 37 12.02 9.72 3.65
CA ALA A 37 13.41 9.75 4.08
C ALA A 37 13.58 10.53 5.41
N ALA A 38 12.95 11.70 5.54
CA ALA A 38 12.99 12.51 6.75
C ALA A 38 12.38 11.80 7.98
N ARG A 39 11.47 10.83 7.76
CA ARG A 39 10.88 9.99 8.83
C ARG A 39 11.65 8.71 9.10
N GLY A 40 12.77 8.49 8.42
CA GLY A 40 13.64 7.34 8.63
C GLY A 40 13.07 6.04 8.04
N LEU A 41 12.10 6.11 7.11
CA LEU A 41 11.70 4.94 6.35
C LEU A 41 12.88 4.45 5.51
N THR A 42 13.06 3.13 5.46
CA THR A 42 14.04 2.49 4.57
C THR A 42 13.38 2.06 3.25
N HIS A 43 12.08 1.76 3.30
CA HIS A 43 11.30 1.38 2.11
C HIS A 43 9.94 2.07 2.14
N LEU A 44 9.51 2.55 1.00
CA LEU A 44 8.20 3.14 0.77
C LEU A 44 7.58 2.52 -0.47
N ALA A 45 6.41 1.92 -0.35
CA ALA A 45 5.62 1.59 -1.53
C ALA A 45 4.77 2.81 -1.93
N ILE A 46 4.93 3.26 -3.17
CA ILE A 46 4.00 4.22 -3.78
C ILE A 46 2.99 3.39 -4.57
N THR A 47 1.72 3.56 -4.21
CA THR A 47 0.61 2.69 -4.63
C THR A 47 -0.56 3.52 -5.14
N ASP A 48 -0.31 4.44 -6.06
CA ASP A 48 -1.34 5.29 -6.64
C ASP A 48 -2.51 4.47 -7.22
N HIS A 49 -3.72 5.01 -7.14
CA HIS A 49 -4.93 4.33 -7.63
C HIS A 49 -4.86 4.01 -9.12
N ASP A 50 -4.90 2.73 -9.46
CA ASP A 50 -4.95 2.18 -10.83
C ASP A 50 -3.79 2.65 -11.74
N ARG A 51 -2.61 3.01 -11.15
CA ARG A 51 -1.45 3.61 -11.85
C ARG A 51 -0.15 3.26 -11.15
N ILE A 52 0.96 3.30 -11.90
CA ILE A 52 2.33 3.11 -11.37
C ILE A 52 3.29 4.26 -11.71
N ASP A 53 2.88 5.23 -12.50
CA ASP A 53 3.75 6.32 -12.97
C ASP A 53 4.29 7.19 -11.83
N GLY A 54 3.50 7.45 -10.79
CA GLY A 54 3.96 8.13 -9.59
C GLY A 54 5.02 7.34 -8.83
N ALA A 55 4.88 6.01 -8.78
CA ALA A 55 5.86 5.13 -8.16
C ALA A 55 7.18 5.08 -8.95
N LEU A 56 7.12 5.02 -10.28
CA LEU A 56 8.30 5.07 -11.14
C LEU A 56 9.05 6.41 -11.01
N GLU A 57 8.32 7.54 -10.98
CA GLU A 57 8.91 8.84 -10.70
C GLU A 57 9.54 8.88 -9.31
N GLY A 58 8.82 8.40 -8.29
CA GLY A 58 9.31 8.33 -6.92
C GLY A 58 10.58 7.50 -6.78
N ALA A 59 10.67 6.35 -7.45
CA ALA A 59 11.86 5.51 -7.45
C ALA A 59 13.06 6.22 -8.09
N ALA A 60 12.85 6.91 -9.20
CA ALA A 60 13.89 7.70 -9.85
C ALA A 60 14.36 8.88 -8.97
N VAL A 61 13.46 9.51 -8.24
CA VAL A 61 13.80 10.57 -7.26
C VAL A 61 14.59 9.99 -6.08
N ALA A 62 14.13 8.90 -5.49
CA ALA A 62 14.79 8.27 -4.34
C ALA A 62 16.24 7.88 -4.68
N ALA A 63 16.48 7.30 -5.84
CA ALA A 63 17.82 6.95 -6.30
C ALA A 63 18.79 8.14 -6.37
N ARG A 64 18.27 9.34 -6.65
CA ARG A 64 19.11 10.56 -6.76
C ARG A 64 19.23 11.33 -5.45
N GLU A 65 18.14 11.41 -4.66
CA GLU A 65 18.01 12.37 -3.56
C GLU A 65 17.97 11.71 -2.17
N ALA A 66 17.70 10.41 -2.10
CA ALA A 66 17.52 9.68 -0.84
C ALA A 66 18.08 8.26 -0.91
N PRO A 67 19.42 8.07 -1.04
CA PRO A 67 20.03 6.76 -1.28
C PRO A 67 19.79 5.73 -0.15
N GLY A 68 19.33 6.17 1.02
CA GLY A 68 18.92 5.29 2.13
C GLY A 68 17.45 4.84 2.09
N LEU A 69 16.67 5.29 1.09
CA LEU A 69 15.28 4.95 0.90
C LEU A 69 15.08 4.20 -0.42
N THR A 70 14.53 3.01 -0.37
CA THR A 70 14.08 2.28 -1.56
C THR A 70 12.59 2.54 -1.78
N VAL A 71 12.21 2.95 -2.99
CA VAL A 71 10.80 3.03 -3.39
C VAL A 71 10.41 1.75 -4.09
N LEU A 72 9.39 1.07 -3.57
CA LEU A 72 8.78 -0.10 -4.18
C LEU A 72 7.68 0.36 -5.12
N VAL A 73 7.76 -0.08 -6.39
CA VAL A 73 6.74 0.26 -7.39
C VAL A 73 5.51 -0.59 -7.13
N GLY A 74 4.40 0.08 -6.85
CA GLY A 74 3.13 -0.56 -6.55
C GLY A 74 1.93 0.19 -7.11
N GLN A 75 0.77 -0.35 -6.84
CA GLN A 75 -0.52 0.17 -7.25
C GLN A 75 -1.59 -0.25 -6.25
N GLU A 76 -2.49 0.67 -5.90
CA GLU A 76 -3.77 0.29 -5.33
C GLU A 76 -4.75 -0.02 -6.45
N ILE A 77 -5.04 -1.31 -6.60
CA ILE A 77 -5.83 -1.89 -7.69
C ILE A 77 -7.30 -1.91 -7.27
N ARG A 78 -8.17 -1.21 -8.01
CA ARG A 78 -9.60 -1.31 -7.83
C ARG A 78 -10.13 -2.58 -8.47
N THR A 79 -10.51 -3.55 -7.66
CA THR A 79 -11.21 -4.76 -8.14
C THR A 79 -12.73 -4.58 -8.12
N GLN A 80 -13.47 -5.58 -8.61
CA GLN A 80 -14.94 -5.61 -8.56
C GLN A 80 -15.47 -5.67 -7.12
N ALA A 81 -14.69 -6.19 -6.18
CA ALA A 81 -15.10 -6.40 -4.79
C ALA A 81 -14.49 -5.41 -3.80
N GLY A 82 -13.42 -4.69 -4.18
CA GLY A 82 -12.73 -3.73 -3.33
C GLY A 82 -11.28 -3.53 -3.75
N ASP A 83 -10.56 -2.70 -3.00
CA ASP A 83 -9.21 -2.30 -3.34
C ASP A 83 -8.17 -3.31 -2.80
N MET A 84 -7.13 -3.58 -3.58
CA MET A 84 -6.00 -4.46 -3.25
C MET A 84 -4.69 -3.74 -3.58
N ILE A 85 -3.62 -4.06 -2.87
CA ILE A 85 -2.28 -3.54 -3.15
C ILE A 85 -1.51 -4.57 -3.96
N GLY A 86 -0.97 -4.15 -5.12
CA GLY A 86 0.05 -4.89 -5.87
C GLY A 86 1.39 -4.20 -5.73
N LEU A 87 2.45 -4.95 -5.44
CA LEU A 87 3.83 -4.45 -5.36
C LEU A 87 4.75 -5.17 -6.35
N PHE A 88 5.88 -4.51 -6.67
CA PHE A 88 6.89 -4.99 -7.63
C PHE A 88 6.33 -5.09 -9.05
N LEU A 89 5.55 -4.09 -9.45
CA LEU A 89 4.93 -4.04 -10.76
C LEU A 89 5.85 -3.38 -11.78
N SER A 90 5.89 -3.93 -12.99
CA SER A 90 6.52 -3.35 -14.19
C SER A 90 5.49 -2.66 -15.08
N GLU A 91 4.22 -3.10 -15.01
CA GLU A 91 3.11 -2.55 -15.79
C GLU A 91 1.87 -2.40 -14.89
N PRO A 92 1.00 -1.41 -15.14
CA PRO A 92 -0.21 -1.22 -14.35
C PRO A 92 -1.19 -2.37 -14.55
N ILE A 93 -1.87 -2.77 -13.47
CA ILE A 93 -2.97 -3.73 -13.51
C ILE A 93 -4.26 -2.97 -13.87
N PRO A 94 -5.04 -3.41 -14.86
CA PRO A 94 -6.30 -2.77 -15.22
C PRO A 94 -7.31 -2.80 -14.05
N PRO A 95 -8.03 -1.69 -13.79
CA PRO A 95 -9.09 -1.70 -12.77
C PRO A 95 -10.30 -2.53 -13.22
N GLY A 96 -11.08 -2.99 -12.23
CA GLY A 96 -12.35 -3.68 -12.48
C GLY A 96 -12.23 -5.17 -12.71
N LEU A 97 -11.07 -5.76 -12.52
CA LEU A 97 -10.89 -7.22 -12.52
C LEU A 97 -11.59 -7.85 -11.31
N ALA A 98 -11.94 -9.13 -11.42
CA ALA A 98 -12.27 -9.92 -10.24
C ALA A 98 -11.03 -10.01 -9.33
N PRO A 99 -11.17 -10.10 -7.99
CA PRO A 99 -10.02 -10.19 -7.09
C PRO A 99 -9.03 -11.29 -7.44
N SER A 100 -9.51 -12.48 -7.82
CA SER A 100 -8.66 -13.60 -8.27
C SER A 100 -7.83 -13.25 -9.50
N ASP A 101 -8.42 -12.54 -10.46
CA ASP A 101 -7.75 -12.17 -11.71
C ASP A 101 -6.72 -11.06 -11.44
N ALA A 102 -7.02 -10.12 -10.54
CA ALA A 102 -6.07 -9.11 -10.10
C ALA A 102 -4.86 -9.75 -9.39
N ILE A 103 -5.09 -10.72 -8.49
CA ILE A 103 -4.03 -11.50 -7.86
C ILE A 103 -3.18 -12.21 -8.92
N ALA A 104 -3.81 -12.91 -9.87
CA ALA A 104 -3.11 -13.61 -10.93
C ALA A 104 -2.26 -12.67 -11.80
N ALA A 105 -2.79 -11.49 -12.15
CA ALA A 105 -2.09 -10.48 -12.94
C ALA A 105 -0.86 -9.91 -12.21
N VAL A 106 -0.94 -9.64 -10.90
CA VAL A 106 0.22 -9.22 -10.09
C VAL A 106 1.26 -10.35 -10.00
N ARG A 107 0.81 -11.60 -9.76
CA ARG A 107 1.70 -12.77 -9.69
C ARG A 107 2.41 -13.04 -11.02
N ALA A 108 1.75 -12.81 -12.15
CA ALA A 108 2.36 -12.96 -13.49
C ALA A 108 3.54 -12.01 -13.70
N GLN A 109 3.58 -10.87 -12.99
CA GLN A 109 4.71 -9.95 -12.96
C GLN A 109 5.75 -10.27 -11.86
N GLY A 110 5.59 -11.38 -11.12
CA GLY A 110 6.45 -11.73 -9.97
C GLY A 110 6.15 -10.91 -8.71
N GLY A 111 5.05 -10.17 -8.71
CA GLY A 111 4.66 -9.25 -7.64
C GLY A 111 4.04 -9.93 -6.42
N LEU A 112 3.85 -9.13 -5.38
CA LEU A 112 3.18 -9.46 -4.13
C LEU A 112 1.84 -8.73 -4.03
N VAL A 113 0.90 -9.34 -3.31
CA VAL A 113 -0.47 -8.81 -3.16
C VAL A 113 -0.83 -8.64 -1.69
N GLY A 114 -1.42 -7.50 -1.35
CA GLY A 114 -2.02 -7.25 -0.04
C GLY A 114 -3.47 -6.81 -0.13
N ILE A 115 -4.20 -6.96 0.96
CA ILE A 115 -5.54 -6.39 1.10
C ILE A 115 -5.44 -5.02 1.78
N ALA A 116 -5.91 -3.99 1.07
CA ALA A 116 -6.01 -2.63 1.59
C ALA A 116 -7.23 -2.50 2.53
N HIS A 117 -7.03 -1.86 3.69
CA HIS A 117 -8.08 -1.43 4.63
C HIS A 117 -9.39 -2.26 4.60
N PRO A 118 -9.35 -3.60 4.84
CA PRO A 118 -10.40 -4.55 4.47
C PRO A 118 -11.80 -4.21 5.01
N PHE A 119 -11.91 -3.49 6.12
CA PHE A 119 -13.17 -3.17 6.78
C PHE A 119 -13.46 -1.68 6.91
N ASP A 120 -12.87 -0.83 6.04
CA ASP A 120 -13.25 0.58 5.97
C ASP A 120 -14.65 0.74 5.37
N ARG A 121 -15.53 1.45 6.06
CA ARG A 121 -16.93 1.64 5.64
C ARG A 121 -17.09 2.66 4.51
N PHE A 122 -16.09 3.51 4.29
CA PHE A 122 -16.18 4.69 3.43
C PHE A 122 -15.41 4.53 2.12
N ARG A 123 -14.53 3.52 2.02
CA ARG A 123 -13.67 3.27 0.86
C ARG A 123 -14.03 1.95 0.17
N GLY A 124 -13.36 1.67 -0.94
CA GLY A 124 -13.46 0.39 -1.65
C GLY A 124 -12.79 -0.73 -0.86
N SER A 125 -13.50 -1.37 0.06
CA SER A 125 -12.93 -2.39 0.96
C SER A 125 -13.53 -3.75 0.70
N LEU A 126 -12.68 -4.78 0.51
CA LEU A 126 -13.11 -6.16 0.22
C LEU A 126 -14.00 -6.74 1.32
N GLY A 127 -13.74 -6.43 2.58
CA GLY A 127 -14.53 -6.91 3.72
C GLY A 127 -15.77 -6.07 4.02
N LYS A 128 -16.08 -5.09 3.16
CA LYS A 128 -17.27 -4.25 3.27
C LYS A 128 -18.46 -4.99 2.66
N GLY A 129 -19.34 -5.47 3.51
CA GLY A 129 -20.47 -6.28 3.09
C GLY A 129 -20.08 -7.77 3.01
N GLU A 130 -20.96 -8.55 2.42
CA GLU A 130 -20.78 -9.98 2.25
C GLU A 130 -20.15 -10.28 0.88
N THR A 131 -18.88 -9.91 0.68
CA THR A 131 -18.17 -10.31 -0.54
C THR A 131 -18.07 -11.84 -0.55
N PRO A 132 -18.72 -12.53 -1.48
CA PRO A 132 -18.65 -13.98 -1.55
C PRO A 132 -17.21 -14.46 -1.68
N GLY A 133 -16.81 -15.43 -0.86
CA GLY A 133 -15.46 -15.98 -0.89
C GLY A 133 -14.37 -15.04 -0.36
N PHE A 134 -14.72 -13.98 0.37
CA PHE A 134 -13.75 -13.01 0.90
C PHE A 134 -12.60 -13.67 1.68
N GLU A 135 -12.89 -14.64 2.55
CA GLU A 135 -11.84 -15.33 3.30
C GLU A 135 -10.92 -16.16 2.40
N ALA A 136 -11.46 -16.78 1.35
CA ALA A 136 -10.65 -17.51 0.37
C ALA A 136 -9.74 -16.55 -0.44
N ILE A 137 -10.25 -15.37 -0.80
CA ILE A 137 -9.45 -14.32 -1.43
C ILE A 137 -8.37 -13.84 -0.47
N ALA A 138 -8.74 -13.56 0.79
CA ALA A 138 -7.82 -13.12 1.82
C ALA A 138 -6.70 -14.14 2.08
N ALA A 139 -7.00 -15.44 2.09
CA ALA A 139 -6.00 -16.49 2.25
C ALA A 139 -5.00 -16.59 1.09
N GLY A 140 -5.28 -15.98 -0.07
CA GLY A 140 -4.42 -15.98 -1.25
C GLY A 140 -3.42 -14.83 -1.35
N VAL A 141 -3.38 -13.90 -0.36
CA VAL A 141 -2.52 -12.71 -0.37
C VAL A 141 -1.29 -12.88 0.53
N ASP A 142 -0.31 -11.98 0.39
CA ASP A 142 0.94 -12.00 1.18
C ASP A 142 0.81 -11.26 2.51
N TRP A 143 -0.10 -10.28 2.61
CA TRP A 143 -0.38 -9.54 3.85
C TRP A 143 -1.79 -8.94 3.86
N ILE A 144 -2.19 -8.52 5.04
CA ILE A 144 -3.41 -7.73 5.28
C ILE A 144 -3.02 -6.45 6.01
N GLU A 145 -3.59 -5.32 5.64
CA GLU A 145 -3.48 -4.08 6.42
C GLU A 145 -4.27 -4.24 7.73
N ALA A 146 -3.57 -4.72 8.76
CA ALA A 146 -4.11 -4.85 10.12
C ALA A 146 -4.29 -3.50 10.80
N TRP A 147 -3.49 -2.51 10.39
CA TRP A 147 -3.59 -1.13 10.83
C TRP A 147 -3.42 -0.17 9.65
N ASN A 148 -4.47 0.57 9.33
CA ASN A 148 -4.43 1.66 8.38
C ASN A 148 -4.65 2.99 9.13
N ALA A 149 -3.67 3.91 9.03
CA ALA A 149 -3.69 5.16 9.80
C ALA A 149 -4.87 6.07 9.47
N ARG A 150 -5.45 5.96 8.28
CA ARG A 150 -6.60 6.76 7.85
C ARG A 150 -7.95 6.19 8.30
N LEU A 151 -7.98 4.98 8.83
CA LEU A 151 -9.18 4.39 9.41
C LEU A 151 -9.35 4.90 10.85
N MET A 152 -10.08 6.02 11.00
CA MET A 152 -10.18 6.74 12.28
C MET A 152 -11.38 6.33 13.12
N PHE A 153 -12.42 5.76 12.50
CA PHE A 153 -13.68 5.44 13.17
C PHE A 153 -14.04 3.97 13.02
N GLY A 154 -14.67 3.44 14.07
CA GLY A 154 -15.13 2.07 14.11
C GLY A 154 -14.03 1.07 14.49
N ASP A 155 -14.33 -0.20 14.28
CA ASP A 155 -13.55 -1.36 14.67
C ASP A 155 -12.76 -2.00 13.52
N GLY A 156 -12.71 -1.33 12.36
CA GLY A 156 -12.16 -1.92 11.13
C GLY A 156 -10.70 -2.39 11.26
N ASN A 157 -9.83 -1.63 11.94
CA ASN A 157 -8.45 -2.06 12.20
C ASN A 157 -8.41 -3.29 13.13
N ALA A 158 -9.25 -3.32 14.18
CA ALA A 158 -9.30 -4.47 15.08
C ALA A 158 -9.77 -5.74 14.35
N ARG A 159 -10.81 -5.63 13.54
CA ARG A 159 -11.31 -6.74 12.69
C ARG A 159 -10.28 -7.21 11.67
N ALA A 160 -9.51 -6.27 11.09
CA ALA A 160 -8.44 -6.60 10.15
C ALA A 160 -7.30 -7.37 10.83
N ALA A 161 -6.89 -6.94 12.02
CA ALA A 161 -5.90 -7.64 12.82
C ALA A 161 -6.36 -9.04 13.24
N GLU A 162 -7.63 -9.18 13.66
CA GLU A 162 -8.23 -10.47 13.99
C GLU A 162 -8.28 -11.41 12.77
N LEU A 163 -8.67 -10.89 11.60
CA LEU A 163 -8.67 -11.66 10.35
C LEU A 163 -7.26 -12.16 10.00
N ALA A 164 -6.26 -11.28 10.06
CA ALA A 164 -4.87 -11.62 9.78
C ALA A 164 -4.38 -12.76 10.71
N MET A 165 -4.65 -12.65 12.01
CA MET A 165 -4.31 -13.70 12.99
C MET A 165 -5.04 -15.01 12.70
N ARG A 166 -6.35 -14.98 12.43
CA ARG A 166 -7.16 -16.17 12.19
C ARG A 166 -6.70 -16.94 10.96
N LEU A 167 -6.27 -16.22 9.91
CA LEU A 167 -5.79 -16.81 8.67
C LEU A 167 -4.29 -17.13 8.67
N GLY A 168 -3.55 -16.72 9.70
CA GLY A 168 -2.10 -16.87 9.76
C GLY A 168 -1.36 -16.05 8.69
N ILE A 169 -1.95 -14.94 8.24
CA ILE A 169 -1.38 -14.04 7.24
C ILE A 169 -0.72 -12.84 7.96
N PRO A 170 0.46 -12.37 7.50
CA PRO A 170 1.08 -11.18 8.07
C PRO A 170 0.15 -9.98 8.12
N GLY A 171 -0.07 -9.42 9.32
CA GLY A 171 -0.79 -8.17 9.52
C GLY A 171 0.19 -7.01 9.62
N ILE A 172 0.06 -5.99 8.78
CA ILE A 172 0.96 -4.85 8.73
C ILE A 172 0.27 -3.54 9.10
N ALA A 173 1.09 -2.53 9.45
CA ALA A 173 0.65 -1.16 9.63
C ALA A 173 1.12 -0.30 8.45
N VAL A 174 0.23 0.54 7.92
CA VAL A 174 0.48 1.43 6.79
C VAL A 174 -0.09 2.82 7.03
N SER A 175 0.49 3.83 6.38
CA SER A 175 0.00 5.19 6.50
C SER A 175 -1.20 5.48 5.60
N ASP A 176 -1.25 4.91 4.42
CA ASP A 176 -2.22 5.24 3.37
C ASP A 176 -2.22 6.77 3.10
N ALA A 177 -1.01 7.31 3.06
CA ALA A 177 -0.77 8.76 3.02
C ALA A 177 -1.24 9.36 1.69
N HIS A 178 -1.96 10.49 1.76
CA HIS A 178 -2.36 11.30 0.60
C HIS A 178 -1.77 12.71 0.67
N THR A 179 -1.02 12.97 1.73
CA THR A 179 -0.25 14.21 1.95
C THR A 179 1.11 13.86 2.52
N THR A 180 2.09 14.75 2.36
CA THR A 180 3.42 14.56 2.95
C THR A 180 3.41 14.50 4.49
N LEU A 181 2.36 15.04 5.13
CA LEU A 181 2.20 14.99 6.59
C LEU A 181 1.82 13.60 7.10
N GLU A 182 1.21 12.78 6.25
CA GLU A 182 0.75 11.44 6.59
C GLU A 182 1.80 10.36 6.35
N VAL A 183 2.76 10.59 5.43
CA VAL A 183 3.77 9.59 5.05
C VAL A 183 4.46 9.02 6.29
N GLY A 184 4.43 7.70 6.48
CA GLY A 184 5.08 7.01 7.58
C GLY A 184 4.52 7.31 8.99
N VAL A 185 3.31 7.90 9.12
CA VAL A 185 2.66 8.05 10.45
C VAL A 185 2.28 6.68 11.04
N ALA A 186 2.05 5.69 10.19
CA ALA A 186 2.04 4.29 10.55
C ALA A 186 2.95 3.54 9.56
N ALA A 187 3.64 2.54 10.05
CA ALA A 187 4.62 1.78 9.30
C ALA A 187 4.89 0.45 9.99
N THR A 188 5.55 -0.46 9.31
CA THR A 188 5.92 -1.77 9.85
C THR A 188 7.44 -1.88 9.90
N LYS A 189 7.97 -2.29 11.05
CA LYS A 189 9.37 -2.66 11.19
C LYS A 189 9.48 -4.18 11.06
N LEU A 190 10.36 -4.62 10.20
CA LEU A 190 10.62 -6.03 9.91
C LEU A 190 12.12 -6.31 9.83
N ARG A 191 12.50 -7.58 9.84
CA ARG A 191 13.90 -8.01 9.72
C ARG A 191 14.13 -8.61 8.35
N GLY A 192 15.20 -8.23 7.70
CA GLY A 192 15.57 -8.68 6.36
C GLY A 192 15.64 -7.54 5.36
N ASP A 193 15.79 -7.87 4.11
CA ASP A 193 15.86 -6.91 3.01
C ASP A 193 14.60 -7.00 2.13
N PRO A 194 13.65 -6.06 2.25
CA PRO A 194 12.43 -6.05 1.46
C PRO A 194 12.57 -5.39 0.07
N THR A 195 13.78 -5.21 -0.43
CA THR A 195 14.03 -4.57 -1.74
C THR A 195 13.49 -5.39 -2.92
N THR A 196 13.34 -6.70 -2.75
CA THR A 196 12.77 -7.61 -3.77
C THR A 196 11.49 -8.26 -3.28
N ALA A 197 10.68 -8.81 -4.19
CA ALA A 197 9.46 -9.52 -3.84
C ALA A 197 9.74 -10.72 -2.91
N GLU A 198 10.77 -11.52 -3.21
CA GLU A 198 11.17 -12.64 -2.37
C GLU A 198 11.67 -12.17 -1.00
N GLY A 199 12.50 -11.13 -0.97
CA GLY A 199 13.01 -10.52 0.26
C GLY A 199 11.89 -9.99 1.15
N LEU A 200 10.92 -9.26 0.58
CA LEU A 200 9.76 -8.79 1.32
C LEU A 200 8.90 -9.96 1.84
N ARG A 201 8.63 -10.97 1.01
CA ARG A 201 7.88 -12.18 1.44
C ARG A 201 8.57 -12.88 2.61
N SER A 202 9.87 -13.06 2.53
CA SER A 202 10.67 -13.67 3.59
C SER A 202 10.64 -12.82 4.88
N ALA A 203 10.77 -11.50 4.75
CA ALA A 203 10.73 -10.58 5.88
C ALA A 203 9.35 -10.52 6.56
N LEU A 204 8.26 -10.59 5.78
CA LEU A 204 6.89 -10.63 6.30
C LEU A 204 6.59 -11.92 7.08
N ALA A 205 7.24 -13.03 6.75
CA ALA A 205 7.10 -14.29 7.48
C ALA A 205 7.81 -14.27 8.85
N GLY A 206 8.63 -13.25 9.10
CA GLY A 206 9.36 -13.06 10.38
C GLY A 206 8.58 -12.21 11.39
N PRO A 207 9.25 -11.84 12.49
CA PRO A 207 8.66 -10.95 13.50
C PRO A 207 8.41 -9.54 12.94
N LEU A 208 7.22 -9.01 13.17
CA LEU A 208 6.80 -7.67 12.77
C LEU A 208 6.54 -6.80 14.01
N GLU A 209 7.00 -5.55 13.97
CA GLU A 209 6.69 -4.53 14.96
C GLU A 209 5.88 -3.43 14.26
N LEU A 210 4.65 -3.16 14.71
CA LEU A 210 3.74 -2.20 14.08
C LEU A 210 3.85 -0.83 14.77
N ALA A 211 4.25 0.19 14.02
CA ALA A 211 4.13 1.58 14.43
C ALA A 211 2.72 2.09 14.04
N MET A 212 1.81 2.11 15.00
CA MET A 212 0.38 2.34 14.79
C MET A 212 -0.01 3.81 15.02
N GLY A 213 0.55 4.73 14.26
CA GLY A 213 0.11 6.14 14.26
C GLY A 213 -1.24 6.32 13.58
N ARG A 214 -1.81 7.52 13.71
CA ARG A 214 -3.10 7.90 13.08
C ARG A 214 -2.95 9.19 12.30
N SER A 215 -3.58 9.26 11.14
CA SER A 215 -3.72 10.51 10.38
C SER A 215 -4.57 11.51 11.17
N SER A 216 -4.21 12.79 11.10
CA SER A 216 -5.02 13.82 11.74
C SER A 216 -6.35 14.02 11.00
N ALA A 217 -7.40 14.42 11.73
CA ALA A 217 -8.69 14.73 11.12
C ALA A 217 -8.58 15.87 10.09
N TYR A 218 -7.64 16.78 10.28
CA TYR A 218 -7.39 17.91 9.38
C TYR A 218 -6.99 17.48 7.96
N VAL A 219 -6.09 16.51 7.82
CA VAL A 219 -5.64 16.04 6.49
C VAL A 219 -6.75 15.35 5.71
N ARG A 220 -7.77 14.80 6.39
CA ARG A 220 -8.95 14.23 5.72
C ARG A 220 -9.81 15.27 4.99
N LEU A 221 -9.81 16.51 5.45
CA LEU A 221 -10.50 17.60 4.76
C LEU A 221 -9.82 17.95 3.43
N LEU A 222 -8.55 17.60 3.27
CA LEU A 222 -7.79 17.86 2.04
C LEU A 222 -8.16 16.89 0.91
N GLY A 223 -8.63 15.68 1.22
CA GLY A 223 -8.99 14.67 0.20
C GLY A 223 -10.08 15.14 -0.79
N PRO A 224 -11.22 15.69 -0.35
CA PRO A 224 -12.22 16.26 -1.25
C PRO A 224 -11.68 17.41 -2.12
N ALA A 225 -10.85 18.29 -1.55
CA ALA A 225 -10.21 19.38 -2.28
C ALA A 225 -9.23 18.84 -3.33
N ALA A 226 -8.43 17.82 -2.98
CA ALA A 226 -7.53 17.16 -3.91
C ALA A 226 -8.27 16.54 -5.09
N LYS A 227 -9.39 15.83 -4.85
CA LYS A 227 -10.23 15.26 -5.92
C LYS A 227 -10.76 16.32 -6.87
N LEU A 228 -11.20 17.46 -6.35
CA LEU A 228 -11.70 18.57 -7.17
C LEU A 228 -10.58 19.14 -8.05
N VAL A 229 -9.41 19.42 -7.47
CA VAL A 229 -8.24 19.95 -8.19
C VAL A 229 -7.76 18.95 -9.26
N GLN A 230 -7.66 17.67 -8.91
CA GLN A 230 -7.22 16.64 -9.87
C GLN A 230 -8.23 16.48 -11.02
N ARG A 231 -9.53 16.53 -10.72
CA ARG A 231 -10.57 16.52 -11.75
C ARG A 231 -10.47 17.73 -12.69
N ALA A 232 -10.22 18.92 -12.15
CA ALA A 232 -10.00 20.13 -12.95
C ALA A 232 -8.74 20.03 -13.83
N ARG A 233 -7.72 19.24 -13.43
CA ARG A 233 -6.51 18.93 -14.19
C ARG A 233 -6.69 17.78 -15.20
N GLY A 234 -7.90 17.23 -15.36
CA GLY A 234 -8.16 16.08 -16.21
C GLY A 234 -7.66 14.74 -15.65
N ARG A 235 -7.25 14.71 -14.37
CA ARG A 235 -6.74 13.51 -13.69
C ARG A 235 -7.85 12.87 -12.84
N GLY A 236 -8.87 12.33 -13.51
CA GLY A 236 -9.92 11.55 -12.87
C GLY A 236 -9.45 10.13 -12.53
N ARG A 237 -10.32 9.37 -11.85
CA ARG A 237 -10.08 7.94 -11.60
C ARG A 237 -10.03 7.18 -12.92
N VAL A 238 -9.06 6.26 -13.07
CA VAL A 238 -8.94 5.40 -14.25
C VAL A 238 -10.21 4.57 -14.42
N GLN A 239 -10.75 4.49 -15.62
CA GLN A 239 -11.94 3.71 -15.91
C GLN A 239 -11.55 2.29 -16.34
N PRO A 240 -12.34 1.26 -15.96
CA PRO A 240 -12.14 -0.07 -16.47
C PRO A 240 -12.17 -0.08 -18.01
N PRO A 241 -11.40 -0.95 -18.66
CA PRO A 241 -11.52 -1.14 -20.10
C PRO A 241 -12.96 -1.51 -20.44
N VAL A 242 -13.51 -0.89 -21.48
CA VAL A 242 -14.86 -1.23 -21.97
C VAL A 242 -14.78 -2.65 -22.49
N ALA A 243 -15.59 -3.55 -21.93
CA ALA A 243 -15.67 -4.92 -22.45
C ALA A 243 -16.07 -4.83 -23.93
N SER A 244 -15.21 -5.30 -24.84
CA SER A 244 -15.58 -5.52 -26.24
C SER A 244 -16.72 -6.52 -26.29
N ARG A 245 -17.88 -6.07 -26.76
CA ARG A 245 -19.05 -6.92 -26.98
C ARG A 245 -18.78 -7.93 -28.08
#